data_d26e798c336b3643d9af0c6b2ac5c779
#
_entry.id   d26e798c336b3643d9af0c6b2ac5c779
#
_cell.length_a   1.000
_cell.length_b   1.000
_cell.length_c   1.000
_cell.angle_alpha   90.00
_cell.angle_beta   90.00
_cell.angle_gamma   90.00
#
_symmetry.space_group_name_H-M   'P 1'
#
loop_
_entity.id
_entity.type
_entity.pdbx_description
1 polymer ?
#
loop_
_entity_poly.entity_id
_entity_poly.type
_entity_poly.pdbx_seq_one_letter_code
_entity_poly.pdbx_strand_id
1 'polypeptide(L)'
;MLLSIDNRVSLAQCFTQMFFFFLASGAEDILLAVMAYDRYVAICKPLRYTKILNRRNCLHIMTGLWVAGCLNSIIFTMSACNMTFCGSNTIQQLYCDSKALTKIACDGTEPFNTVMYLEMLVFGLGSFLCSLTSYIKIITIIFRMKSEVGKKKVFSTCSSHLTVLMLYYSTAGSVYLMPQSKQFHLLDQVLTALYSTVTPILNPLIYSLRNQDVVRAFLRLIQLKDKCRSIILL
;
A
#
# COMPACT_ATOMS: atom_id res chain seq x y z
N MET A 1 -2.03 -19.60 -6.26
CA MET A 1 -1.65 -20.49 -5.15
C MET A 1 -2.86 -21.04 -4.38
N LEU A 2 -3.86 -20.27 -4.02
CA LEU A 2 -5.05 -20.76 -3.29
C LEU A 2 -5.99 -21.70 -4.09
N LEU A 3 -5.76 -21.89 -5.38
CA LEU A 3 -6.60 -22.70 -6.27
C LEU A 3 -5.89 -23.93 -6.88
N SER A 4 -4.61 -24.17 -6.57
CA SER A 4 -3.89 -25.35 -7.06
C SER A 4 -3.84 -26.43 -6.00
N ILE A 5 -4.18 -27.66 -6.40
CA ILE A 5 -4.13 -28.87 -5.56
C ILE A 5 -2.69 -29.23 -5.20
N ASP A 6 -1.69 -28.74 -5.95
CA ASP A 6 -0.26 -28.95 -5.70
C ASP A 6 0.35 -27.66 -5.13
N ASN A 7 0.68 -27.68 -3.84
CA ASN A 7 1.28 -26.56 -3.10
C ASN A 7 2.79 -26.38 -3.38
N ARG A 8 3.31 -26.95 -4.47
CA ARG A 8 4.73 -26.84 -4.85
C ARG A 8 4.94 -25.61 -5.73
N VAL A 9 5.96 -24.83 -5.40
CA VAL A 9 6.35 -23.61 -6.14
C VAL A 9 7.85 -23.71 -6.44
N SER A 10 8.24 -23.42 -7.68
CA SER A 10 9.66 -23.34 -8.01
C SER A 10 10.29 -22.04 -7.43
N LEU A 11 11.59 -22.04 -7.20
CA LEU A 11 12.31 -20.82 -6.75
C LEU A 11 12.09 -19.64 -7.71
N ALA A 12 12.07 -19.90 -9.03
CA ALA A 12 11.80 -18.86 -10.02
C ALA A 12 10.42 -18.25 -9.87
N GLN A 13 9.39 -19.08 -9.64
CA GLN A 13 8.02 -18.58 -9.37
C GLN A 13 7.95 -17.79 -8.05
N CYS A 14 8.68 -18.24 -7.01
CA CYS A 14 8.78 -17.58 -5.73
C CYS A 14 9.40 -16.17 -5.89
N PHE A 15 10.53 -16.06 -6.57
CA PHE A 15 11.20 -14.77 -6.82
C PHE A 15 10.38 -13.85 -7.73
N THR A 16 9.68 -14.40 -8.74
CA THR A 16 8.75 -13.63 -9.57
C THR A 16 7.60 -13.05 -8.73
N GLN A 17 7.01 -13.85 -7.85
CA GLN A 17 5.97 -13.38 -6.93
C GLN A 17 6.49 -12.29 -6.00
N MET A 18 7.69 -12.48 -5.45
CA MET A 18 8.37 -11.51 -4.59
C MET A 18 8.62 -10.18 -5.34
N PHE A 19 9.11 -10.24 -6.56
CA PHE A 19 9.34 -9.06 -7.40
C PHE A 19 8.07 -8.21 -7.54
N PHE A 20 6.97 -8.81 -7.97
CA PHE A 20 5.72 -8.07 -8.14
C PHE A 20 5.12 -7.60 -6.82
N PHE A 21 5.30 -8.36 -5.75
CA PHE A 21 4.86 -7.95 -4.41
C PHE A 21 5.58 -6.68 -3.95
N PHE A 22 6.92 -6.66 -4.00
CA PHE A 22 7.70 -5.48 -3.58
C PHE A 22 7.57 -4.29 -4.53
N LEU A 23 7.33 -4.54 -5.82
CA LEU A 23 6.96 -3.48 -6.76
C LEU A 23 5.64 -2.80 -6.36
N ALA A 24 4.62 -3.57 -6.07
CA ALA A 24 3.32 -3.04 -5.68
C ALA A 24 3.37 -2.36 -4.30
N SER A 25 4.00 -3.00 -3.32
CA SER A 25 4.13 -2.49 -1.95
C SER A 25 4.93 -1.18 -1.91
N GLY A 26 6.09 -1.11 -2.55
CA GLY A 26 6.88 0.12 -2.61
C GLY A 26 6.16 1.25 -3.34
N ALA A 27 5.42 0.93 -4.40
CA ALA A 27 4.57 1.90 -5.09
C ALA A 27 3.43 2.41 -4.19
N GLU A 28 2.82 1.53 -3.40
CA GLU A 28 1.75 1.86 -2.45
C GLU A 28 2.24 2.78 -1.33
N ASP A 29 3.41 2.50 -0.75
CA ASP A 29 4.03 3.34 0.27
C ASP A 29 4.20 4.80 -0.19
N ILE A 30 4.79 4.99 -1.37
CA ILE A 30 4.99 6.32 -1.94
C ILE A 30 3.65 6.97 -2.27
N LEU A 31 2.70 6.20 -2.83
CA LEU A 31 1.38 6.71 -3.20
C LEU A 31 0.62 7.24 -1.98
N LEU A 32 0.63 6.51 -0.86
CA LEU A 32 0.01 6.95 0.40
C LEU A 32 0.60 8.28 0.90
N ALA A 33 1.93 8.43 0.82
CA ALA A 33 2.60 9.69 1.17
C ALA A 33 2.22 10.85 0.23
N VAL A 34 2.17 10.60 -1.08
CA VAL A 34 1.74 11.58 -2.09
C VAL A 34 0.29 12.00 -1.86
N MET A 35 -0.59 11.05 -1.53
CA MET A 35 -2.00 11.35 -1.24
C MET A 35 -2.17 12.15 0.05
N ALA A 36 -1.37 11.90 1.08
CA ALA A 36 -1.34 12.73 2.29
C ALA A 36 -0.87 14.15 1.97
N TYR A 37 0.14 14.29 1.13
CA TYR A 37 0.62 15.58 0.65
C TYR A 37 -0.43 16.31 -0.22
N ASP A 38 -1.14 15.60 -1.11
CA ASP A 38 -2.26 16.14 -1.88
C ASP A 38 -3.31 16.78 -0.97
N ARG A 39 -3.75 16.05 0.06
CA ARG A 39 -4.70 16.56 1.05
C ARG A 39 -4.17 17.79 1.78
N TYR A 40 -2.91 17.76 2.17
CA TYR A 40 -2.27 18.93 2.79
C TYR A 40 -2.31 20.16 1.86
N VAL A 41 -1.93 20.02 0.59
CA VAL A 41 -1.93 21.14 -0.35
C VAL A 41 -3.35 21.64 -0.61
N ALA A 42 -4.32 20.74 -0.79
CA ALA A 42 -5.72 21.10 -1.05
C ALA A 42 -6.33 21.90 0.11
N ILE A 43 -6.00 21.57 1.35
CA ILE A 43 -6.59 22.21 2.54
C ILE A 43 -5.79 23.42 2.99
N CYS A 44 -4.46 23.28 3.03
CA CYS A 44 -3.59 24.31 3.62
C CYS A 44 -3.09 25.36 2.62
N LYS A 45 -3.12 25.05 1.31
CA LYS A 45 -2.64 25.92 0.23
C LYS A 45 -3.58 25.95 -0.98
N PRO A 46 -4.90 26.20 -0.80
CA PRO A 46 -5.89 26.03 -1.87
C PRO A 46 -5.59 26.90 -3.10
N LEU A 47 -5.09 28.11 -2.93
CA LEU A 47 -4.75 29.01 -4.03
C LEU A 47 -3.54 28.55 -4.88
N ARG A 48 -2.73 27.62 -4.35
CA ARG A 48 -1.56 27.06 -5.06
C ARG A 48 -1.77 25.63 -5.51
N TYR A 49 -2.94 25.05 -5.25
CA TYR A 49 -3.21 23.63 -5.53
C TYR A 49 -2.97 23.28 -7.00
N THR A 50 -3.61 23.98 -7.92
CA THR A 50 -3.49 23.75 -9.36
C THR A 50 -2.09 24.03 -9.93
N LYS A 51 -1.30 24.90 -9.25
CA LYS A 51 0.08 25.16 -9.62
C LYS A 51 1.02 24.04 -9.18
N ILE A 52 0.80 23.49 -7.97
CA ILE A 52 1.66 22.44 -7.38
C ILE A 52 1.31 21.09 -7.98
N LEU A 53 0.02 20.73 -8.04
CA LEU A 53 -0.49 19.45 -8.51
C LEU A 53 -1.15 19.61 -9.90
N ASN A 54 -0.40 20.16 -10.86
CA ASN A 54 -0.80 20.21 -12.25
C ASN A 54 -0.56 18.84 -12.91
N ARG A 55 -1.17 18.62 -14.08
CA ARG A 55 -1.07 17.35 -14.84
C ARG A 55 0.37 16.89 -15.08
N ARG A 56 1.27 17.82 -15.40
CA ARG A 56 2.68 17.51 -15.67
C ARG A 56 3.38 17.01 -14.41
N ASN A 57 3.21 17.70 -13.28
CA ASN A 57 3.81 17.31 -12.00
C ASN A 57 3.24 15.98 -11.51
N CYS A 58 1.94 15.74 -11.65
CA CYS A 58 1.34 14.44 -11.33
C CYS A 58 1.93 13.30 -12.18
N LEU A 59 2.15 13.52 -13.47
CA LEU A 59 2.81 12.53 -14.33
C LEU A 59 4.25 12.27 -13.89
N HIS A 60 5.03 13.29 -13.54
CA HIS A 60 6.38 13.11 -13.03
C HIS A 60 6.40 12.34 -11.70
N ILE A 61 5.47 12.65 -10.78
CA ILE A 61 5.33 11.94 -9.52
C ILE A 61 4.99 10.46 -9.79
N MET A 62 4.01 10.18 -10.64
CA MET A 62 3.61 8.82 -10.97
C MET A 62 4.73 8.03 -11.66
N THR A 63 5.44 8.64 -12.61
CA THR A 63 6.59 8.01 -13.25
C THR A 63 7.70 7.72 -12.23
N GLY A 64 8.03 8.69 -11.37
CA GLY A 64 9.02 8.53 -10.32
C GLY A 64 8.66 7.40 -9.34
N LEU A 65 7.39 7.30 -8.95
CA LEU A 65 6.88 6.24 -8.09
C LEU A 65 7.09 4.85 -8.69
N TRP A 66 6.72 4.65 -9.96
CA TRP A 66 6.91 3.37 -10.64
C TRP A 66 8.38 3.02 -10.86
N VAL A 67 9.20 4.01 -11.22
CA VAL A 67 10.65 3.81 -11.37
C VAL A 67 11.28 3.42 -10.03
N ALA A 68 10.97 4.13 -8.96
CA ALA A 68 11.48 3.83 -7.62
C ALA A 68 11.04 2.44 -7.15
N GLY A 69 9.75 2.08 -7.35
CA GLY A 69 9.23 0.75 -7.02
C GLY A 69 9.91 -0.36 -7.81
N CYS A 70 10.14 -0.17 -9.12
CA CYS A 70 10.88 -1.13 -9.95
C CYS A 70 12.33 -1.33 -9.47
N LEU A 71 13.04 -0.24 -9.20
CA LEU A 71 14.43 -0.32 -8.72
C LEU A 71 14.50 -1.02 -7.37
N ASN A 72 13.62 -0.66 -6.42
CA ASN A 72 13.52 -1.33 -5.13
C ASN A 72 13.28 -2.83 -5.29
N SER A 73 12.29 -3.20 -6.10
CA SER A 73 11.93 -4.60 -6.34
C SER A 73 13.04 -5.41 -6.99
N ILE A 74 13.79 -4.82 -7.94
CA ILE A 74 14.98 -5.45 -8.55
C ILE A 74 16.04 -5.71 -7.49
N ILE A 75 16.42 -4.69 -6.70
CA ILE A 75 17.46 -4.80 -5.66
C ILE A 75 17.08 -5.89 -4.65
N PHE A 76 15.80 -5.87 -4.21
CA PHE A 76 15.28 -6.83 -3.24
C PHE A 76 15.33 -8.28 -3.78
N THR A 77 14.83 -8.49 -4.99
CA THR A 77 14.81 -9.82 -5.62
C THR A 77 16.20 -10.33 -5.92
N MET A 78 17.09 -9.48 -6.41
CA MET A 78 18.50 -9.86 -6.66
C MET A 78 19.23 -10.23 -5.37
N SER A 79 18.98 -9.52 -4.27
CA SER A 79 19.55 -9.89 -2.97
C SER A 79 19.04 -11.23 -2.47
N ALA A 80 17.75 -11.55 -2.72
CA ALA A 80 17.15 -12.85 -2.40
C ALA A 80 17.74 -14.00 -3.26
N CYS A 81 18.01 -13.74 -4.54
CA CYS A 81 18.63 -14.73 -5.44
C CYS A 81 20.06 -15.13 -5.02
N ASN A 82 20.75 -14.29 -4.26
CA ASN A 82 22.10 -14.56 -3.76
C ASN A 82 22.10 -15.41 -2.47
N MET A 83 20.93 -15.73 -1.90
CA MET A 83 20.85 -16.61 -0.74
C MET A 83 20.97 -18.07 -1.14
N THR A 84 21.66 -18.86 -0.32
CA THR A 84 21.76 -20.31 -0.46
C THR A 84 20.73 -21.00 0.44
N PHE A 85 19.95 -21.90 -0.14
CA PHE A 85 18.90 -22.62 0.57
C PHE A 85 19.31 -24.07 0.80
N CYS A 86 19.40 -24.53 2.07
CA CYS A 86 19.86 -25.90 2.43
C CYS A 86 18.91 -26.60 3.38
N GLY A 87 17.86 -25.94 3.85
CA GLY A 87 16.93 -26.49 4.81
C GLY A 87 15.77 -27.27 4.20
N SER A 88 14.71 -27.48 4.97
CA SER A 88 13.49 -28.03 4.43
C SER A 88 12.92 -27.07 3.39
N ASN A 89 12.65 -27.56 2.19
CA ASN A 89 12.06 -26.77 1.10
C ASN A 89 10.56 -26.41 1.36
N THR A 90 10.17 -26.27 2.62
CA THR A 90 8.78 -26.06 3.03
C THR A 90 8.64 -24.67 3.67
N ILE A 91 7.86 -23.80 3.03
CA ILE A 91 7.48 -22.47 3.53
C ILE A 91 6.08 -22.56 4.13
N GLN A 92 5.95 -22.22 5.43
CA GLN A 92 4.66 -22.23 6.15
C GLN A 92 3.94 -20.88 6.02
N GLN A 93 3.91 -20.30 4.81
CA GLN A 93 3.27 -19.02 4.51
C GLN A 93 2.42 -19.12 3.25
N LEU A 94 1.44 -18.22 3.10
CA LEU A 94 0.53 -18.17 1.95
C LEU A 94 1.22 -17.74 0.64
N TYR A 95 2.37 -17.09 0.74
CA TYR A 95 3.19 -16.62 -0.39
C TYR A 95 4.68 -16.63 0.00
N CYS A 96 5.54 -16.39 -0.98
CA CYS A 96 6.99 -16.30 -0.77
C CYS A 96 7.35 -15.01 -0.03
N ASP A 97 7.25 -15.07 1.30
CA ASP A 97 7.57 -13.97 2.18
C ASP A 97 9.06 -13.92 2.52
N SER A 98 9.59 -12.69 2.68
CA SER A 98 11.00 -12.44 3.02
C SER A 98 11.44 -13.15 4.30
N LYS A 99 10.60 -13.10 5.35
CA LYS A 99 10.87 -13.77 6.64
C LYS A 99 10.88 -15.30 6.52
N ALA A 100 10.04 -15.85 5.63
CA ALA A 100 9.99 -17.30 5.42
C ALA A 100 11.23 -17.78 4.65
N LEU A 101 11.72 -17.01 3.68
CA LEU A 101 12.94 -17.33 2.93
C LEU A 101 14.18 -17.28 3.79
N THR A 102 14.33 -16.28 4.65
CA THR A 102 15.48 -16.21 5.58
C THR A 102 15.55 -17.37 6.57
N LYS A 103 14.40 -17.98 6.92
CA LYS A 103 14.37 -19.17 7.80
C LYS A 103 14.92 -20.45 7.16
N ILE A 104 14.81 -20.58 5.83
CA ILE A 104 15.28 -21.76 5.09
C ILE A 104 16.63 -21.53 4.42
N ALA A 105 17.14 -20.31 4.46
CA ALA A 105 18.45 -19.97 3.96
C ALA A 105 19.54 -20.33 4.98
N CYS A 106 20.69 -20.82 4.49
CA CYS A 106 21.85 -21.13 5.30
C CYS A 106 23.00 -20.14 5.09
N ASP A 107 22.98 -19.36 4.01
CA ASP A 107 23.98 -18.35 3.72
C ASP A 107 23.38 -17.21 2.89
N GLY A 108 24.07 -16.06 2.85
CA GLY A 108 23.66 -14.88 2.09
C GLY A 108 22.52 -14.08 2.74
N THR A 109 22.18 -14.34 4.00
CA THR A 109 21.09 -13.65 4.69
C THR A 109 21.44 -12.23 5.13
N GLU A 110 22.71 -11.95 5.42
CA GLU A 110 23.16 -10.62 5.88
C GLU A 110 22.91 -9.51 4.84
N PRO A 111 23.32 -9.65 3.56
CA PRO A 111 23.02 -8.65 2.54
C PRO A 111 21.52 -8.48 2.33
N PHE A 112 20.77 -9.59 2.33
CA PHE A 112 19.33 -9.55 2.19
C PHE A 112 18.62 -8.80 3.35
N ASN A 113 19.02 -9.08 4.59
CA ASN A 113 18.50 -8.37 5.77
C ASN A 113 18.85 -6.88 5.71
N THR A 114 20.04 -6.52 5.26
CA THR A 114 20.44 -5.12 5.08
C THR A 114 19.52 -4.40 4.09
N VAL A 115 19.23 -5.02 2.93
CA VAL A 115 18.28 -4.47 1.95
C VAL A 115 16.89 -4.34 2.54
N MET A 116 16.42 -5.34 3.30
CA MET A 116 15.11 -5.31 3.97
C MET A 116 15.03 -4.16 4.99
N TYR A 117 16.07 -3.91 5.78
CA TYR A 117 16.10 -2.78 6.72
C TYR A 117 16.14 -1.42 6.00
N LEU A 118 16.87 -1.30 4.91
CA LEU A 118 16.92 -0.08 4.11
C LEU A 118 15.58 0.21 3.45
N GLU A 119 14.92 -0.81 2.94
CA GLU A 119 13.58 -0.71 2.37
C GLU A 119 12.56 -0.23 3.41
N MET A 120 12.52 -0.86 4.58
CA MET A 120 11.66 -0.45 5.68
C MET A 120 11.93 1.00 6.14
N LEU A 121 13.19 1.42 6.15
CA LEU A 121 13.59 2.77 6.54
C LEU A 121 13.17 3.81 5.49
N VAL A 122 13.43 3.55 4.21
CA VAL A 122 13.22 4.52 3.13
C VAL A 122 11.74 4.56 2.73
N PHE A 123 11.14 3.40 2.39
CA PHE A 123 9.77 3.34 1.91
C PHE A 123 8.76 3.35 3.07
N GLY A 124 8.95 2.53 4.09
CA GLY A 124 8.04 2.45 5.24
C GLY A 124 8.09 3.69 6.12
N LEU A 125 9.22 3.95 6.78
CA LEU A 125 9.34 5.06 7.72
C LEU A 125 9.33 6.41 6.99
N GLY A 126 9.94 6.53 5.82
CA GLY A 126 9.95 7.76 5.03
C GLY A 126 8.54 8.19 4.61
N SER A 127 7.74 7.27 4.07
CA SER A 127 6.35 7.53 3.70
C SER A 127 5.46 7.82 4.92
N PHE A 128 5.68 7.11 6.02
CA PHE A 128 4.98 7.38 7.29
C PHE A 128 5.24 8.79 7.80
N LEU A 129 6.49 9.23 7.87
CA LEU A 129 6.86 10.57 8.35
C LEU A 129 6.33 11.68 7.42
N CYS A 130 6.33 11.46 6.11
CA CYS A 130 5.73 12.38 5.15
C CYS A 130 4.22 12.51 5.38
N SER A 131 3.52 11.40 5.55
CA SER A 131 2.09 11.36 5.85
C SER A 131 1.77 12.01 7.19
N LEU A 132 2.51 11.66 8.23
CA LEU A 132 2.36 12.22 9.59
C LEU A 132 2.53 13.74 9.58
N THR A 133 3.61 14.23 8.94
CA THR A 133 3.88 15.68 8.84
C THR A 133 2.76 16.40 8.11
N SER A 134 2.23 15.83 7.04
CA SER A 134 1.10 16.39 6.28
C SER A 134 -0.14 16.49 7.17
N TYR A 135 -0.47 15.45 7.91
CA TYR A 135 -1.64 15.43 8.80
C TYR A 135 -1.50 16.32 10.02
N ILE A 136 -0.31 16.44 10.62
CA ILE A 136 -0.07 17.39 11.70
C ILE A 136 -0.39 18.81 11.23
N LYS A 137 0.05 19.20 10.02
CA LYS A 137 -0.25 20.51 9.44
C LYS A 137 -1.74 20.70 9.15
N ILE A 138 -2.43 19.69 8.63
CA ILE A 138 -3.89 19.74 8.41
C ILE A 138 -4.62 19.96 9.73
N ILE A 139 -4.31 19.16 10.75
CA ILE A 139 -4.93 19.24 12.09
C ILE A 139 -4.70 20.61 12.70
N THR A 140 -3.48 21.16 12.61
CA THR A 140 -3.16 22.49 13.11
C THR A 140 -4.04 23.57 12.47
N ILE A 141 -4.34 23.46 11.16
CA ILE A 141 -5.22 24.40 10.47
C ILE A 141 -6.68 24.21 10.88
N ILE A 142 -7.15 22.95 11.02
CA ILE A 142 -8.51 22.68 11.48
C ILE A 142 -8.76 23.32 12.85
N PHE A 143 -7.82 23.23 13.78
CA PHE A 143 -7.98 23.86 15.09
C PHE A 143 -8.02 25.42 15.02
N ARG A 144 -7.38 26.02 14.04
CA ARG A 144 -7.41 27.49 13.82
C ARG A 144 -8.64 27.99 13.08
N MET A 145 -9.43 27.12 12.47
CA MET A 145 -10.67 27.49 11.78
C MET A 145 -11.74 27.95 12.79
N LYS A 146 -12.41 29.06 12.51
CA LYS A 146 -13.51 29.56 13.34
C LYS A 146 -14.86 28.91 13.01
N SER A 147 -15.04 28.41 11.77
CA SER A 147 -16.28 27.82 11.29
C SER A 147 -16.38 26.35 11.62
N GLU A 148 -17.34 25.97 12.45
CA GLU A 148 -17.62 24.56 12.79
C GLU A 148 -18.09 23.74 11.56
N VAL A 149 -18.84 24.35 10.66
CA VAL A 149 -19.25 23.73 9.39
C VAL A 149 -18.04 23.44 8.52
N GLY A 150 -17.09 24.39 8.45
CA GLY A 150 -15.82 24.22 7.75
C GLY A 150 -14.98 23.07 8.33
N LYS A 151 -14.82 23.02 9.66
CA LYS A 151 -14.11 21.95 10.37
C LYS A 151 -14.72 20.56 10.02
N LYS A 152 -16.02 20.42 10.14
CA LYS A 152 -16.73 19.16 9.86
C LYS A 152 -16.53 18.71 8.41
N LYS A 153 -16.58 19.65 7.45
CA LYS A 153 -16.36 19.35 6.02
C LYS A 153 -14.94 18.86 5.77
N VAL A 154 -13.93 19.55 6.30
CA VAL A 154 -12.51 19.15 6.16
C VAL A 154 -12.26 17.80 6.81
N PHE A 155 -12.73 17.60 8.05
CA PHE A 155 -12.59 16.33 8.75
C PHE A 155 -13.25 15.17 7.98
N SER A 156 -14.46 15.38 7.49
CA SER A 156 -15.15 14.40 6.66
C SER A 156 -14.33 14.03 5.40
N THR A 157 -13.67 15.00 4.76
CA THR A 157 -12.86 14.76 3.56
C THR A 157 -11.58 13.97 3.89
N CYS A 158 -10.98 14.20 5.05
CA CYS A 158 -9.73 13.56 5.46
C CYS A 158 -9.92 12.19 6.13
N SER A 159 -11.07 11.95 6.75
CA SER A 159 -11.27 10.76 7.60
C SER A 159 -11.06 9.43 6.87
N SER A 160 -11.44 9.31 5.59
CA SER A 160 -11.21 8.09 4.82
C SER A 160 -9.74 7.84 4.57
N HIS A 161 -9.00 8.87 4.17
CA HIS A 161 -7.56 8.71 3.95
C HIS A 161 -6.84 8.39 5.27
N LEU A 162 -7.25 9.05 6.35
CA LEU A 162 -6.71 8.76 7.68
C LEU A 162 -7.00 7.32 8.11
N THR A 163 -8.20 6.81 7.85
CA THR A 163 -8.55 5.41 8.11
C THR A 163 -7.66 4.45 7.34
N VAL A 164 -7.43 4.71 6.04
CA VAL A 164 -6.52 3.90 5.21
C VAL A 164 -5.09 3.92 5.77
N LEU A 165 -4.56 5.10 6.10
CA LEU A 165 -3.22 5.23 6.69
C LEU A 165 -3.11 4.46 8.01
N MET A 166 -4.11 4.57 8.89
CA MET A 166 -4.13 3.85 10.16
C MET A 166 -4.16 2.33 9.95
N LEU A 167 -5.00 1.84 9.05
CA LEU A 167 -5.04 0.41 8.71
C LEU A 167 -3.71 -0.06 8.12
N TYR A 168 -3.16 0.66 7.15
CA TYR A 168 -1.91 0.30 6.50
C TYR A 168 -0.74 0.24 7.49
N TYR A 169 -0.46 1.34 8.18
CA TYR A 169 0.69 1.39 9.08
C TYR A 169 0.52 0.55 10.35
N SER A 170 -0.70 0.32 10.84
CA SER A 170 -0.91 -0.57 11.98
C SER A 170 -0.71 -2.04 11.60
N THR A 171 -1.19 -2.47 10.43
CA THR A 171 -0.97 -3.84 9.95
C THR A 171 0.49 -4.08 9.58
N ALA A 172 1.12 -3.17 8.85
CA ALA A 172 2.55 -3.23 8.54
C ALA A 172 3.40 -3.30 9.83
N GLY A 173 3.18 -2.36 10.75
CA GLY A 173 3.88 -2.34 12.03
C GLY A 173 3.67 -3.63 12.84
N SER A 174 2.47 -4.18 12.84
CA SER A 174 2.19 -5.46 13.51
C SER A 174 2.97 -6.61 12.88
N VAL A 175 3.06 -6.68 11.56
CA VAL A 175 3.82 -7.73 10.86
C VAL A 175 5.32 -7.62 11.14
N TYR A 176 5.88 -6.41 11.09
CA TYR A 176 7.35 -6.23 11.22
C TYR A 176 7.84 -6.20 12.66
N LEU A 177 7.02 -5.72 13.62
CA LEU A 177 7.40 -5.61 15.04
C LEU A 177 7.03 -6.83 15.88
N MET A 178 6.23 -7.76 15.35
CA MET A 178 5.82 -8.95 16.08
C MET A 178 7.00 -9.91 16.30
N PRO A 179 7.24 -10.37 17.54
CA PRO A 179 8.26 -11.38 17.82
C PRO A 179 7.95 -12.69 17.09
N GLN A 180 8.97 -13.29 16.47
CA GLN A 180 8.83 -14.59 15.82
C GLN A 180 8.80 -15.70 16.88
N SER A 181 7.61 -16.05 17.35
CA SER A 181 7.43 -17.19 18.27
C SER A 181 6.37 -18.16 17.73
N LYS A 182 6.51 -19.45 18.09
CA LYS A 182 5.55 -20.49 17.70
C LYS A 182 4.11 -20.17 18.16
N GLN A 183 3.99 -19.44 19.28
CA GLN A 183 2.72 -19.08 19.89
C GLN A 183 1.91 -18.08 19.03
N PHE A 184 2.57 -17.24 18.24
CA PHE A 184 1.93 -16.21 17.42
C PHE A 184 1.88 -16.55 15.93
N HIS A 185 2.21 -17.77 15.53
CA HIS A 185 2.30 -18.16 14.13
C HIS A 185 0.99 -17.92 13.34
N LEU A 186 -0.16 -18.30 13.90
CA LEU A 186 -1.46 -18.07 13.25
C LEU A 186 -1.78 -16.57 13.12
N LEU A 187 -1.46 -15.81 14.17
CA LEU A 187 -1.67 -14.35 14.17
C LEU A 187 -0.76 -13.68 13.13
N ASP A 188 0.50 -14.09 13.03
CA ASP A 188 1.45 -13.60 12.02
C ASP A 188 0.94 -13.89 10.59
N GLN A 189 0.41 -15.09 10.32
CA GLN A 189 -0.21 -15.41 9.03
C GLN A 189 -1.42 -14.54 8.71
N VAL A 190 -2.30 -14.33 9.69
CA VAL A 190 -3.51 -13.48 9.50
C VAL A 190 -3.12 -12.03 9.26
N LEU A 191 -2.21 -11.47 10.05
CA LEU A 191 -1.74 -10.10 9.88
C LEU A 191 -1.01 -9.90 8.56
N THR A 192 -0.19 -10.87 8.17
CA THR A 192 0.49 -10.87 6.88
C THR A 192 -0.50 -10.92 5.72
N ALA A 193 -1.55 -11.74 5.80
CA ALA A 193 -2.62 -11.78 4.79
C ALA A 193 -3.42 -10.48 4.74
N LEU A 194 -3.72 -9.87 5.88
CA LEU A 194 -4.39 -8.56 5.96
C LEU A 194 -3.54 -7.47 5.32
N TYR A 195 -2.27 -7.39 5.67
CA TYR A 195 -1.35 -6.41 5.11
C TYR A 195 -1.16 -6.59 3.60
N SER A 196 -0.88 -7.82 3.15
CA SER A 196 -0.50 -8.09 1.76
C SER A 196 -1.67 -8.12 0.77
N THR A 197 -2.90 -8.38 1.24
CA THR A 197 -4.05 -8.63 0.36
C THR A 197 -5.20 -7.67 0.64
N VAL A 198 -5.62 -7.58 1.90
CA VAL A 198 -6.84 -6.82 2.24
C VAL A 198 -6.61 -5.32 2.14
N THR A 199 -5.48 -4.82 2.66
CA THR A 199 -5.17 -3.39 2.66
C THR A 199 -5.05 -2.82 1.24
N PRO A 200 -4.30 -3.42 0.29
CA PRO A 200 -4.24 -2.96 -1.09
C PRO A 200 -5.58 -2.98 -1.84
N ILE A 201 -6.47 -3.93 -1.51
CA ILE A 201 -7.81 -3.99 -2.10
C ILE A 201 -8.73 -2.90 -1.52
N LEU A 202 -8.65 -2.66 -0.21
CA LEU A 202 -9.49 -1.66 0.46
C LEU A 202 -9.14 -0.24 0.06
N ASN A 203 -7.86 0.05 -0.21
CA ASN A 203 -7.41 1.40 -0.58
C ASN A 203 -8.16 1.97 -1.79
N PRO A 204 -8.15 1.33 -2.98
CA PRO A 204 -8.90 1.83 -4.13
C PRO A 204 -10.41 1.89 -3.89
N LEU A 205 -10.97 0.92 -3.16
CA LEU A 205 -12.40 0.89 -2.85
C LEU A 205 -12.82 2.08 -1.98
N ILE A 206 -12.09 2.35 -0.90
CA ILE A 206 -12.39 3.46 0.00
C ILE A 206 -12.31 4.80 -0.75
N TYR A 207 -11.30 4.97 -1.60
CA TYR A 207 -11.15 6.19 -2.39
C TYR A 207 -12.22 6.33 -3.48
N SER A 208 -12.52 5.26 -4.19
CA SER A 208 -13.53 5.27 -5.25
C SER A 208 -14.94 5.51 -4.72
N LEU A 209 -15.33 4.81 -3.65
CA LEU A 209 -16.66 4.96 -3.04
C LEU A 209 -16.89 6.33 -2.41
N ARG A 210 -15.82 7.04 -2.05
CA ARG A 210 -15.94 8.37 -1.46
C ARG A 210 -15.75 9.52 -2.46
N ASN A 211 -15.23 9.24 -3.64
CA ASN A 211 -15.14 10.21 -4.72
C ASN A 211 -16.54 10.39 -5.34
N GLN A 212 -17.16 11.55 -5.08
CA GLN A 212 -18.50 11.84 -5.57
C GLN A 212 -18.60 11.79 -7.11
N ASP A 213 -17.54 12.08 -7.84
CA ASP A 213 -17.54 12.03 -9.29
C ASP A 213 -17.53 10.58 -9.79
N VAL A 214 -16.77 9.69 -9.13
CA VAL A 214 -16.78 8.25 -9.41
C VAL A 214 -18.15 7.66 -9.09
N VAL A 215 -18.71 7.98 -7.91
CA VAL A 215 -20.04 7.50 -7.51
C VAL A 215 -21.11 7.98 -8.47
N ARG A 216 -21.09 9.27 -8.88
CA ARG A 216 -22.03 9.80 -9.88
C ARG A 216 -21.88 9.13 -11.23
N ALA A 217 -20.65 8.91 -11.69
CA ALA A 217 -20.39 8.19 -12.95
C ALA A 217 -20.92 6.76 -12.89
N PHE A 218 -20.70 6.06 -11.78
CA PHE A 218 -21.18 4.70 -11.56
C PHE A 218 -22.72 4.63 -11.53
N LEU A 219 -23.38 5.55 -10.83
CA LEU A 219 -24.84 5.63 -10.79
C LEU A 219 -25.44 5.91 -12.17
N ARG A 220 -24.81 6.79 -12.98
CA ARG A 220 -25.22 7.03 -14.38
C ARG A 220 -25.11 5.76 -15.22
N LEU A 221 -24.06 4.96 -15.06
CA LEU A 221 -23.90 3.70 -15.80
C LEU A 221 -24.99 2.68 -15.44
N ILE A 222 -25.36 2.58 -14.16
CA ILE A 222 -26.45 1.70 -13.73
C ILE A 222 -27.78 2.17 -14.32
N GLN A 223 -28.10 3.45 -14.26
CA GLN A 223 -29.34 4.01 -14.83
C GLN A 223 -29.43 3.81 -16.34
N LEU A 224 -28.30 3.93 -17.06
CA LEU A 224 -28.25 3.63 -18.50
C LEU A 224 -28.51 2.14 -18.78
N LYS A 225 -27.96 1.25 -17.95
CA LYS A 225 -28.19 -0.20 -18.07
C LYS A 225 -29.66 -0.57 -17.84
N ASP A 226 -30.29 0.02 -16.84
CA ASP A 226 -31.72 -0.22 -16.57
C ASP A 226 -32.61 0.33 -17.70
N LYS A 227 -32.26 1.48 -18.27
CA LYS A 227 -32.96 2.05 -19.43
C LYS A 227 -32.77 1.20 -20.70
N CYS A 228 -31.58 0.65 -20.94
CA CYS A 228 -31.36 -0.30 -22.04
C CYS A 228 -32.14 -1.62 -21.83
N ARG A 229 -32.23 -2.11 -20.60
CA ARG A 229 -32.96 -3.33 -20.29
C ARG A 229 -34.48 -3.17 -20.47
N SER A 230 -35.02 -2.01 -20.14
CA SER A 230 -36.45 -1.72 -20.39
C SER A 230 -36.80 -1.55 -21.87
N ILE A 231 -35.84 -1.18 -22.72
CA ILE A 231 -36.03 -1.07 -24.19
C ILE A 231 -35.96 -2.44 -24.89
N ILE A 232 -35.22 -3.40 -24.33
CA ILE A 232 -35.08 -4.77 -24.90
C ILE A 232 -36.26 -5.66 -24.52
N LEU A 233 -37.05 -5.27 -23.51
CA LEU A 233 -38.23 -6.00 -23.04
C LEU A 233 -39.55 -5.47 -23.61
N LEU A 234 -39.52 -4.49 -24.51
CA LEU A 234 -40.61 -4.01 -25.36
C LEU A 234 -40.45 -4.53 -26.77
#